data_ad964c5e97326a559a21456e64a9aed7
#
_entry.id   ad964c5e97326a559a21456e64a9aed7
#
_cell.length_a   1.000
_cell.length_b   1.000
_cell.length_c   1.000
_cell.angle_alpha   90.00
_cell.angle_beta   90.00
_cell.angle_gamma   90.00
#
_symmetry.space_group_name_H-M   'P 1'
#
loop_
_entity.id
_entity.type
_entity.pdbx_description
1 polymer ?
#
loop_
_entity_poly.entity_id
_entity_poly.type
_entity_poly.pdbx_seq_one_letter_code
_entity_poly.pdbx_strand_id
1 'polypeptide(L)'
;MSRRGWLIIFEGIDGTGKSTQCKKMEVYLNKIGIPVSRFREPTNGVWGQKIRKILTVGRGDVTREEELSWFIKDRREDVKNNITPSLSANKVVLLDRYYYSTAAYQGALGLDPDSILRENESFAPIPDRAYIFTAPPEECLARIESSRESHSS
;
A
#
# COMPACT_ATOMS: atom_id res chain seq x y z
N MET A 1 -14.80 24.41 -9.67
CA MET A 1 -14.46 22.97 -9.59
C MET A 1 -14.26 22.61 -8.13
N SER A 2 -15.04 21.67 -7.61
CA SER A 2 -14.84 21.14 -6.26
C SER A 2 -13.46 20.47 -6.20
N ARG A 3 -12.60 20.92 -5.28
CA ARG A 3 -11.27 20.36 -5.09
C ARG A 3 -11.45 18.97 -4.46
N ARG A 4 -10.93 17.90 -5.11
CA ARG A 4 -10.94 16.57 -4.50
C ARG A 4 -10.05 16.54 -3.26
N GLY A 5 -10.26 15.58 -2.36
CA GLY A 5 -9.38 15.32 -1.24
C GLY A 5 -7.94 15.00 -1.66
N TRP A 6 -7.05 14.90 -0.69
CA TRP A 6 -5.63 14.60 -0.92
C TRP A 6 -5.34 13.11 -0.78
N LEU A 7 -4.58 12.56 -1.72
CA LEU A 7 -4.05 11.20 -1.65
C LEU A 7 -2.57 11.26 -1.23
N ILE A 8 -2.28 10.72 -0.06
CA ILE A 8 -0.94 10.67 0.52
C ILE A 8 -0.58 9.21 0.73
N ILE A 9 0.53 8.76 0.16
CA ILE A 9 0.97 7.38 0.24
C ILE A 9 2.26 7.24 1.06
N PHE A 10 2.38 6.10 1.69
CA PHE A 10 3.50 5.69 2.55
C PHE A 10 4.11 4.43 1.95
N GLU A 11 5.34 4.53 1.46
CA GLU A 11 6.09 3.47 0.81
C GLU A 11 7.37 3.12 1.58
N GLY A 12 7.87 1.93 1.38
CA GLY A 12 9.08 1.42 2.03
C GLY A 12 8.95 -0.04 2.40
N ILE A 13 10.06 -0.70 2.67
CA ILE A 13 10.09 -2.09 3.12
C ILE A 13 9.49 -2.23 4.53
N ASP A 14 9.13 -3.45 4.91
CA ASP A 14 8.64 -3.73 6.26
C ASP A 14 9.70 -3.40 7.31
N GLY A 15 9.27 -2.92 8.48
CA GLY A 15 10.16 -2.52 9.58
C GLY A 15 10.71 -1.09 9.49
N THR A 16 10.39 -0.32 8.45
CA THR A 16 10.81 1.09 8.32
C THR A 16 10.00 2.06 9.18
N GLY A 17 8.87 1.61 9.74
CA GLY A 17 7.96 2.45 10.53
C GLY A 17 6.87 3.14 9.74
N LYS A 18 6.71 2.85 8.43
CA LYS A 18 5.70 3.51 7.58
C LYS A 18 4.27 3.37 8.10
N SER A 19 3.84 2.15 8.50
CA SER A 19 2.50 1.91 9.03
C SER A 19 2.24 2.67 10.32
N THR A 20 3.26 2.75 11.19
CA THR A 20 3.21 3.54 12.44
C THR A 20 3.03 5.02 12.14
N GLN A 21 3.79 5.58 11.20
CA GLN A 21 3.68 6.99 10.83
C GLN A 21 2.36 7.29 10.12
N CYS A 22 1.88 6.39 9.28
CA CYS A 22 0.57 6.50 8.64
C CYS A 22 -0.55 6.61 9.70
N LYS A 23 -0.52 5.74 10.71
CA LYS A 23 -1.47 5.77 11.82
C LYS A 23 -1.36 7.04 12.67
N LYS A 24 -0.14 7.50 12.97
CA LYS A 24 0.08 8.76 13.71
C LYS A 24 -0.48 9.97 12.94
N MET A 25 -0.31 10.01 11.62
CA MET A 25 -0.87 11.07 10.78
C MET A 25 -2.40 11.04 10.79
N GLU A 26 -3.02 9.88 10.72
CA GLU A 26 -4.48 9.72 10.87
C GLU A 26 -4.98 10.32 12.19
N VAL A 27 -4.35 9.96 13.31
CA VAL A 27 -4.69 10.48 14.63
C VAL A 27 -4.54 11.99 14.70
N TYR A 28 -3.46 12.53 14.16
CA TYR A 28 -3.20 13.96 14.14
C TYR A 28 -4.24 14.73 13.31
N LEU A 29 -4.54 14.28 12.09
CA LEU A 29 -5.52 14.91 11.21
C LEU A 29 -6.92 14.91 11.85
N ASN A 30 -7.32 13.79 12.44
CA ASN A 30 -8.59 13.72 13.18
C ASN A 30 -8.63 14.70 14.35
N LYS A 31 -7.53 14.84 15.10
CA LYS A 31 -7.44 15.77 16.23
C LYS A 31 -7.63 17.23 15.83
N ILE A 32 -7.16 17.60 14.64
CA ILE A 32 -7.31 18.98 14.12
C ILE A 32 -8.56 19.15 13.24
N GLY A 33 -9.46 18.17 13.21
CA GLY A 33 -10.75 18.26 12.52
C GLY A 33 -10.69 18.07 11.00
N ILE A 34 -9.61 17.51 10.46
CA ILE A 34 -9.49 17.22 9.03
C ILE A 34 -10.06 15.82 8.76
N PRO A 35 -11.08 15.67 7.90
CA PRO A 35 -11.62 14.37 7.54
C PRO A 35 -10.57 13.50 6.87
N VAL A 36 -10.35 12.28 7.40
CA VAL A 36 -9.33 11.36 6.93
C VAL A 36 -9.89 9.95 6.79
N SER A 37 -9.40 9.22 5.80
CA SER A 37 -9.59 7.78 5.66
C SER A 37 -8.24 7.12 5.48
N ARG A 38 -7.99 6.02 6.19
CA ARG A 38 -6.73 5.28 6.09
C ARG A 38 -7.00 3.88 5.56
N PHE A 39 -6.26 3.50 4.53
CA PHE A 39 -6.33 2.18 3.91
C PHE A 39 -4.94 1.57 3.77
N ARG A 40 -4.91 0.31 3.42
CA ARG A 40 -3.68 -0.46 3.20
C ARG A 40 -3.85 -1.42 2.03
N GLU A 41 -2.81 -1.55 1.22
CA GLU A 41 -2.69 -2.58 0.19
C GLU A 41 -1.57 -3.59 0.52
N PRO A 42 -1.72 -4.88 0.19
CA PRO A 42 -2.94 -5.51 -0.33
C PRO A 42 -4.12 -5.41 0.63
N THR A 43 -5.34 -5.27 0.09
CA THR A 43 -6.57 -5.11 0.89
C THR A 43 -6.98 -6.42 1.59
N ASN A 44 -8.07 -6.37 2.34
CA ASN A 44 -8.68 -7.59 2.92
C ASN A 44 -9.67 -8.27 1.96
N GLY A 45 -9.79 -7.77 0.73
CA GLY A 45 -10.62 -8.37 -0.32
C GLY A 45 -10.06 -9.71 -0.83
N VAL A 46 -10.78 -10.33 -1.75
CA VAL A 46 -10.45 -11.65 -2.31
C VAL A 46 -9.04 -11.70 -2.88
N TRP A 47 -8.66 -10.68 -3.65
CA TRP A 47 -7.35 -10.61 -4.29
C TRP A 47 -6.23 -10.36 -3.28
N GLY A 48 -6.45 -9.44 -2.33
CA GLY A 48 -5.49 -9.17 -1.26
C GLY A 48 -5.25 -10.37 -0.36
N GLN A 49 -6.26 -11.20 -0.11
CA GLN A 49 -6.09 -12.46 0.61
C GLN A 49 -5.25 -13.48 -0.18
N LYS A 50 -5.47 -13.61 -1.49
CA LYS A 50 -4.65 -14.45 -2.37
C LYS A 50 -3.19 -14.02 -2.35
N ILE A 51 -2.94 -12.72 -2.48
CA ILE A 51 -1.59 -12.14 -2.42
C ILE A 51 -0.92 -12.48 -1.08
N ARG A 52 -1.58 -12.23 0.04
CA ARG A 52 -1.02 -12.57 1.36
C ARG A 52 -0.71 -14.04 1.52
N LYS A 53 -1.55 -14.92 0.99
CA LYS A 53 -1.32 -16.37 1.03
C LYS A 53 -0.02 -16.74 0.34
N ILE A 54 0.23 -16.27 -0.89
CA ILE A 54 1.48 -16.59 -1.60
C ILE A 54 2.71 -15.97 -0.96
N LEU A 55 2.58 -14.80 -0.34
CA LEU A 55 3.68 -14.16 0.39
C LEU A 55 4.02 -14.88 1.69
N THR A 56 3.09 -15.63 2.29
CA THR A 56 3.29 -16.36 3.53
C THR A 56 3.68 -17.82 3.29
N VAL A 57 2.99 -18.50 2.38
CA VAL A 57 3.13 -19.95 2.15
C VAL A 57 4.08 -20.25 0.98
N GLY A 58 4.31 -19.27 0.11
CA GLY A 58 5.07 -19.41 -1.11
C GLY A 58 4.18 -19.40 -2.36
N ARG A 59 4.79 -19.12 -3.51
CA ARG A 59 4.09 -18.93 -4.79
C ARG A 59 3.56 -20.23 -5.40
N GLY A 60 4.16 -21.38 -5.09
CA GLY A 60 3.83 -22.63 -5.75
C GLY A 60 3.95 -22.49 -7.28
N ASP A 61 2.88 -22.84 -8.00
CA ASP A 61 2.80 -22.75 -9.47
C ASP A 61 2.32 -21.38 -9.99
N VAL A 62 2.11 -20.40 -9.11
CA VAL A 62 1.67 -19.04 -9.50
C VAL A 62 2.80 -18.32 -10.22
N THR A 63 2.54 -17.90 -11.46
CA THR A 63 3.50 -17.12 -12.23
C THR A 63 3.57 -15.67 -11.71
N ARG A 64 4.70 -15.00 -11.99
CA ARG A 64 4.86 -13.57 -11.63
C ARG A 64 3.83 -12.66 -12.34
N GLU A 65 3.44 -13.02 -13.55
CA GLU A 65 2.41 -12.33 -14.32
C GLU A 65 1.03 -12.50 -13.69
N GLU A 66 0.71 -13.70 -13.21
CA GLU A 66 -0.52 -13.98 -12.49
C GLU A 66 -0.54 -13.24 -11.15
N GLU A 67 0.56 -13.30 -10.38
CA GLU A 67 0.71 -12.52 -9.15
C GLU A 67 0.51 -11.03 -9.39
N LEU A 68 1.14 -10.44 -10.43
CA LEU A 68 0.93 -9.05 -10.81
C LEU A 68 -0.54 -8.75 -11.11
N SER A 69 -1.23 -9.65 -11.82
CA SER A 69 -2.65 -9.48 -12.13
C SER A 69 -3.52 -9.38 -10.88
N TRP A 70 -3.16 -10.08 -9.81
CA TRP A 70 -3.88 -10.02 -8.53
C TRP A 70 -3.66 -8.68 -7.82
N PHE A 71 -2.44 -8.12 -7.84
CA PHE A 71 -2.19 -6.77 -7.32
C PHE A 71 -2.99 -5.70 -8.06
N ILE A 72 -3.09 -5.82 -9.38
CA ILE A 72 -3.86 -4.88 -10.20
C ILE A 72 -5.36 -5.00 -9.90
N LYS A 73 -5.89 -6.21 -9.78
CA LYS A 73 -7.31 -6.45 -9.46
C LYS A 73 -7.66 -5.95 -8.05
N ASP A 74 -6.81 -6.24 -7.06
CA ASP A 74 -6.98 -5.76 -5.69
C ASP A 74 -7.06 -4.23 -5.65
N ARG A 75 -6.14 -3.56 -6.35
CA ARG A 75 -6.12 -2.09 -6.44
C ARG A 75 -7.30 -1.52 -7.19
N ARG A 76 -7.75 -2.14 -8.27
CA ARG A 76 -8.97 -1.69 -8.98
C ARG A 76 -10.19 -1.68 -8.07
N GLU A 77 -10.33 -2.70 -7.23
CA GLU A 77 -11.41 -2.76 -6.24
C GLU A 77 -11.23 -1.70 -5.16
N ASP A 78 -10.02 -1.51 -4.64
CA ASP A 78 -9.71 -0.50 -3.62
C ASP A 78 -9.93 0.93 -4.14
N VAL A 79 -9.48 1.23 -5.34
CA VAL A 79 -9.72 2.53 -6.01
C VAL A 79 -11.21 2.80 -6.15
N LYS A 80 -11.97 1.82 -6.62
CA LYS A 80 -13.41 1.95 -6.84
C LYS A 80 -14.21 2.11 -5.55
N ASN A 81 -13.90 1.29 -4.55
CA ASN A 81 -14.75 1.14 -3.37
C ASN A 81 -14.34 2.03 -2.20
N ASN A 82 -13.06 2.43 -2.13
CA ASN A 82 -12.50 3.13 -0.98
C ASN A 82 -11.84 4.46 -1.35
N ILE A 83 -10.84 4.43 -2.26
CA ILE A 83 -9.99 5.60 -2.54
C ILE A 83 -10.79 6.70 -3.23
N THR A 84 -11.39 6.41 -4.38
CA THR A 84 -12.15 7.40 -5.16
C THR A 84 -13.33 7.98 -4.39
N PRO A 85 -14.17 7.18 -3.70
CA PRO A 85 -15.26 7.73 -2.89
C PRO A 85 -14.76 8.66 -1.77
N SER A 86 -13.67 8.30 -1.10
CA SER A 86 -13.09 9.13 -0.04
C SER A 86 -12.53 10.45 -0.57
N LEU A 87 -11.84 10.42 -1.70
CA LEU A 87 -11.33 11.63 -2.37
C LEU A 87 -12.48 12.53 -2.83
N SER A 88 -13.54 11.96 -3.39
CA SER A 88 -14.74 12.69 -3.82
C SER A 88 -15.48 13.33 -2.64
N ALA A 89 -15.41 12.73 -1.46
CA ALA A 89 -15.93 13.29 -0.21
C ALA A 89 -14.98 14.33 0.43
N ASN A 90 -13.96 14.79 -0.30
CA ASN A 90 -12.97 15.78 0.13
C ASN A 90 -12.19 15.37 1.40
N LYS A 91 -11.96 14.06 1.58
CA LYS A 91 -11.14 13.55 2.68
C LYS A 91 -9.67 13.49 2.29
N VAL A 92 -8.81 13.55 3.30
CA VAL A 92 -7.41 13.11 3.14
C VAL A 92 -7.40 11.58 3.15
N VAL A 93 -6.88 10.96 2.12
CA VAL A 93 -6.69 9.50 2.04
C VAL A 93 -5.24 9.19 2.33
N LEU A 94 -4.98 8.43 3.39
CA LEU A 94 -3.68 7.91 3.75
C LEU A 94 -3.62 6.44 3.33
N LEU A 95 -2.62 6.09 2.55
CA LEU A 95 -2.51 4.74 1.99
C LEU A 95 -1.15 4.13 2.33
N ASP A 96 -1.18 3.03 3.07
CA ASP A 96 0.01 2.23 3.39
C ASP A 96 0.25 1.24 2.26
N ARG A 97 1.25 1.52 1.42
CA ARG A 97 1.60 0.91 0.13
C ARG A 97 0.62 1.24 -0.99
N TYR A 98 1.19 1.34 -2.19
CA TYR A 98 0.46 1.60 -3.43
C TYR A 98 1.19 0.94 -4.60
N TYR A 99 0.94 1.35 -5.85
CA TYR A 99 1.50 0.71 -7.03
C TYR A 99 3.04 0.83 -7.15
N TYR A 100 3.68 1.74 -6.44
CA TYR A 100 5.15 1.80 -6.39
C TYR A 100 5.75 0.57 -5.70
N SER A 101 5.11 0.07 -4.64
CA SER A 101 5.49 -1.23 -4.05
C SER A 101 5.39 -2.34 -5.08
N THR A 102 4.30 -2.39 -5.86
CA THR A 102 4.10 -3.39 -6.91
C THR A 102 5.18 -3.30 -7.98
N ALA A 103 5.48 -2.10 -8.47
CA ALA A 103 6.56 -1.89 -9.44
C ALA A 103 7.92 -2.34 -8.91
N ALA A 104 8.24 -2.04 -7.66
CA ALA A 104 9.50 -2.43 -7.04
C ALA A 104 9.61 -3.95 -6.84
N TYR A 105 8.62 -4.58 -6.24
CA TYR A 105 8.69 -6.02 -5.92
C TYR A 105 8.52 -6.90 -7.17
N GLN A 106 7.59 -6.59 -8.05
CA GLN A 106 7.40 -7.35 -9.29
C GLN A 106 8.52 -7.06 -10.30
N GLY A 107 9.07 -5.85 -10.29
CA GLY A 107 10.29 -5.50 -11.03
C GLY A 107 11.49 -6.34 -10.59
N ALA A 108 11.67 -6.57 -9.30
CA ALA A 108 12.70 -7.46 -8.76
C ALA A 108 12.53 -8.92 -9.20
N LEU A 109 11.32 -9.33 -9.58
CA LEU A 109 11.02 -10.64 -10.17
C LEU A 109 11.23 -10.68 -11.69
N GLY A 110 11.69 -9.59 -12.29
CA GLY A 110 12.04 -9.49 -13.71
C GLY A 110 10.91 -8.99 -14.62
N LEU A 111 9.83 -8.45 -14.06
CA LEU A 111 8.83 -7.72 -14.85
C LEU A 111 9.28 -6.26 -15.08
N ASP A 112 8.75 -5.62 -16.13
CA ASP A 112 9.10 -4.22 -16.44
C ASP A 112 8.40 -3.24 -15.48
N PRO A 113 9.16 -2.55 -14.58
CA PRO A 113 8.58 -1.62 -13.63
C PRO A 113 7.84 -0.44 -14.28
N ASP A 114 8.35 0.06 -15.40
CA ASP A 114 7.74 1.19 -16.10
C ASP A 114 6.40 0.82 -16.71
N SER A 115 6.27 -0.40 -17.22
CA SER A 115 5.00 -0.93 -17.71
C SER A 115 3.99 -1.08 -16.58
N ILE A 116 4.43 -1.56 -15.40
CA ILE A 116 3.58 -1.69 -14.21
C ILE A 116 3.09 -0.31 -13.76
N LEU A 117 3.95 0.70 -13.72
CA LEU A 117 3.56 2.06 -13.36
C LEU A 117 2.52 2.61 -14.34
N ARG A 118 2.79 2.56 -15.65
CA ARG A 118 1.85 3.04 -16.68
C ARG A 118 0.49 2.36 -16.60
N GLU A 119 0.44 1.05 -16.40
CA GLU A 119 -0.81 0.31 -16.28
C GLU A 119 -1.62 0.80 -15.07
N ASN A 120 -0.98 0.93 -13.91
CA ASN A 120 -1.65 1.40 -12.70
C ASN A 120 -2.12 2.86 -12.81
N GLU A 121 -1.31 3.74 -13.36
CA GLU A 121 -1.65 5.16 -13.57
C GLU A 121 -2.81 5.35 -14.56
N SER A 122 -3.10 4.36 -15.40
CA SER A 122 -4.25 4.40 -16.32
C SER A 122 -5.61 4.36 -15.61
N PHE A 123 -5.69 3.86 -14.38
CA PHE A 123 -6.95 3.72 -13.64
C PHE A 123 -6.88 4.22 -12.19
N ALA A 124 -5.71 4.26 -11.60
CA ALA A 124 -5.51 4.63 -10.20
C ALA A 124 -5.14 6.11 -10.07
N PRO A 125 -5.70 6.84 -9.10
CA PRO A 125 -5.34 8.24 -8.88
C PRO A 125 -3.86 8.41 -8.59
N ILE A 126 -3.24 9.40 -9.25
CA ILE A 126 -1.85 9.77 -8.96
C ILE A 126 -1.81 10.42 -7.57
N PRO A 127 -0.90 10.01 -6.68
CA PRO A 127 -0.79 10.59 -5.35
C PRO A 127 -0.39 12.08 -5.40
N ASP A 128 -0.94 12.86 -4.48
CA ASP A 128 -0.53 14.25 -4.27
C ASP A 128 0.82 14.31 -3.53
N ARG A 129 1.10 13.30 -2.68
CA ARG A 129 2.37 13.13 -1.97
C ARG A 129 2.70 11.65 -1.80
N ALA A 130 3.98 11.33 -1.91
CA ALA A 130 4.53 10.01 -1.61
C ALA A 130 5.68 10.18 -0.62
N TYR A 131 5.59 9.49 0.52
CA TYR A 131 6.65 9.43 1.51
C TYR A 131 7.33 8.05 1.42
N ILE A 132 8.62 8.04 1.12
CA ILE A 132 9.41 6.83 1.06
C ILE A 132 10.22 6.72 2.34
N PHE A 133 9.92 5.68 3.13
CA PHE A 133 10.60 5.38 4.38
C PHE A 133 11.78 4.45 4.11
N THR A 134 12.94 4.85 4.57
CA THR A 134 14.17 4.07 4.46
C THR A 134 14.78 3.85 5.83
N ALA A 135 15.33 2.67 6.05
CA ALA A 135 16.16 2.32 7.21
C ALA A 135 17.11 1.21 6.80
N PRO A 136 18.25 1.05 7.50
CA PRO A 136 19.14 -0.08 7.25
C PRO A 136 18.37 -1.41 7.35
N PRO A 137 18.59 -2.37 6.40
CA PRO A 137 17.86 -3.63 6.39
C PRO A 137 17.94 -4.41 7.72
N GLU A 138 19.09 -4.40 8.39
CA GLU A 138 19.33 -5.04 9.68
C GLU A 138 18.47 -4.43 10.80
N GLU A 139 18.24 -3.13 10.80
CA GLU A 139 17.33 -2.48 11.75
C GLU A 139 15.87 -2.86 11.46
N CYS A 140 15.49 -2.94 10.19
CA CYS A 140 14.16 -3.38 9.80
C CYS A 140 13.88 -4.81 10.25
N LEU A 141 14.83 -5.73 10.04
CA LEU A 141 14.72 -7.12 10.48
C LEU A 141 14.59 -7.21 12.01
N ALA A 142 15.43 -6.51 12.76
CA ALA A 142 15.38 -6.49 14.22
C ALA A 142 14.03 -6.00 14.75
N ARG A 143 13.45 -4.97 14.15
CA ARG A 143 12.12 -4.45 14.51
C ARG A 143 11.01 -5.45 14.21
N ILE A 144 11.08 -6.18 13.10
CA ILE A 144 10.10 -7.21 12.72
C ILE A 144 10.15 -8.38 13.71
N GLU A 145 11.33 -8.86 14.08
CA GLU A 145 11.54 -9.93 15.04
C GLU A 145 10.97 -9.55 16.42
N SER A 146 11.32 -8.38 16.94
CA SER A 146 10.83 -7.87 18.23
C SER A 146 9.30 -7.77 18.26
N SER A 147 8.67 -7.39 17.16
CA SER A 147 7.21 -7.28 17.07
C SER A 147 6.52 -8.64 17.05
N ARG A 148 7.15 -9.67 16.49
CA ARG A 148 6.62 -11.06 16.51
C ARG A 148 6.67 -11.65 17.90
N GLU A 149 7.77 -11.46 18.64
CA GLU A 149 7.91 -11.93 20.02
C GLU A 149 6.86 -11.32 20.97
N SER A 150 6.57 -10.02 20.81
CA SER A 150 5.56 -9.33 21.62
C SER A 150 4.12 -9.78 21.36
N HIS A 151 3.84 -10.46 20.26
CA HIS A 151 2.51 -11.02 19.92
C HIS A 151 2.38 -12.50 20.24
N SER A 152 3.47 -13.14 20.69
CA SER A 152 3.51 -14.57 21.06
C SER A 152 3.50 -14.80 22.58
N SER A 153 3.33 -13.73 23.36
CA SER A 153 3.26 -13.73 24.84
C SER A 153 1.80 -13.38 25.31
#